data_8a8c82b4c4a8382b87bce21798a9dc76
#
_entry.id   8a8c82b4c4a8382b87bce21798a9dc76
#
_cell.length_a   1.000
_cell.length_b   1.000
_cell.length_c   1.000
_cell.angle_alpha   90.00
_cell.angle_beta   90.00
_cell.angle_gamma   90.00
#
_symmetry.space_group_name_H-M   'P 1'
#
loop_
_entity.id
_entity.type
_entity.pdbx_description
1 polymer ?
#
loop_
_entity_poly.entity_id
_entity_poly.type
_entity_poly.pdbx_seq_one_letter_code
_entity_poly.pdbx_strand_id
1 'polypeptide(L)'
;MNFAERHYQHEPLLIANVWDAASAVAAQKAGYQVLGTSSAAIASTLGYDDGQGVPFDELFYMVTRIRAASSLPLSVDMEAGYGDSAEEIADNLRRLAQTGVAGVNLEDSRVINGVRQLDDASDFSRNLRTVCDTLRSENYSLFLNIRTDTYLLGHEDALQETILRGQRYKAAGADGLFVPCLTSEKDISLTRLIFRSCSSSSFKRTLTQ
;
A
#
# COMPACT_ATOMS: atom_id res chain seq x y z
N MET A 1 1.70 7.97 18.31
CA MET A 1 2.16 8.12 16.91
C MET A 1 1.27 7.24 16.05
N ASN A 2 0.55 7.81 15.10
CA ASN A 2 -0.30 7.06 14.19
C ASN A 2 0.53 6.35 13.09
N PHE A 3 -0.12 5.51 12.26
CA PHE A 3 0.57 4.71 11.24
C PHE A 3 1.27 5.60 10.19
N ALA A 4 0.63 6.65 9.71
CA ALA A 4 1.20 7.57 8.74
C ALA A 4 2.44 8.31 9.31
N GLU A 5 2.34 8.80 10.54
CA GLU A 5 3.46 9.48 11.20
C GLU A 5 4.71 8.61 11.31
N ARG A 6 4.55 7.28 11.43
CA ARG A 6 5.67 6.34 11.49
C ARG A 6 6.46 6.27 10.18
N HIS A 7 5.82 6.49 9.04
CA HIS A 7 6.47 6.50 7.72
C HIS A 7 7.33 7.76 7.48
N TYR A 8 7.10 8.82 8.23
CA TYR A 8 7.79 10.10 8.06
C TYR A 8 8.91 10.34 9.08
N GLN A 9 9.28 9.32 9.85
CA GLN A 9 10.40 9.40 10.79
C GLN A 9 11.75 9.43 10.07
N HIS A 10 12.80 9.83 10.80
CA HIS A 10 14.17 9.79 10.30
C HIS A 10 14.65 8.33 10.12
N GLU A 11 14.40 7.51 11.13
CA GLU A 11 14.72 6.08 11.10
C GLU A 11 13.75 5.31 10.20
N PRO A 12 14.24 4.32 9.43
CA PRO A 12 13.39 3.46 8.62
C PRO A 12 12.36 2.71 9.47
N LEU A 13 11.12 2.69 9.02
CA LEU A 13 10.09 1.86 9.63
C LEU A 13 10.26 0.40 9.20
N LEU A 14 10.50 -0.48 10.16
CA LEU A 14 10.53 -1.92 9.91
C LEU A 14 9.13 -2.50 10.01
N ILE A 15 8.63 -3.04 8.91
CA ILE A 15 7.32 -3.68 8.81
C ILE A 15 7.54 -5.20 8.72
N ALA A 16 6.96 -5.96 9.64
CA ALA A 16 7.02 -7.41 9.58
C ALA A 16 5.98 -7.94 8.61
N ASN A 17 6.40 -8.75 7.65
CA ASN A 17 5.48 -9.46 6.77
C ASN A 17 4.83 -10.62 7.51
N VAL A 18 3.49 -10.68 7.45
CA VAL A 18 2.67 -11.70 8.10
C VAL A 18 1.63 -12.22 7.11
N TRP A 19 1.14 -13.44 7.32
CA TRP A 19 0.17 -14.08 6.42
C TRP A 19 -0.94 -14.84 7.14
N ASP A 20 -0.82 -14.98 8.48
CA ASP A 20 -1.81 -15.61 9.34
C ASP A 20 -1.73 -15.08 10.78
N ALA A 21 -2.62 -15.56 11.65
CA ALA A 21 -2.65 -15.18 13.05
C ALA A 21 -1.37 -15.57 13.81
N ALA A 22 -0.75 -16.70 13.46
CA ALA A 22 0.44 -17.19 14.17
C ALA A 22 1.66 -16.33 13.83
N SER A 23 1.87 -15.99 12.56
CA SER A 23 2.94 -15.08 12.12
C SER A 23 2.77 -13.68 12.71
N ALA A 24 1.53 -13.17 12.82
CA ALA A 24 1.25 -11.88 13.45
C ALA A 24 1.64 -11.88 14.95
N VAL A 25 1.27 -12.92 15.69
CA VAL A 25 1.66 -13.08 17.10
C VAL A 25 3.17 -13.21 17.24
N ALA A 26 3.83 -13.97 16.35
CA ALA A 26 5.28 -14.13 16.37
C ALA A 26 6.00 -12.79 16.13
N ALA A 27 5.57 -12.02 15.14
CA ALA A 27 6.12 -10.70 14.85
C ALA A 27 5.93 -9.72 16.02
N GLN A 28 4.75 -9.70 16.63
CA GLN A 28 4.50 -8.87 17.81
C GLN A 28 5.40 -9.26 18.98
N LYS A 29 5.59 -10.57 19.26
CA LYS A 29 6.51 -11.06 20.30
C LYS A 29 7.97 -10.74 20.01
N ALA A 30 8.36 -10.69 18.74
CA ALA A 30 9.71 -10.30 18.31
C ALA A 30 9.98 -8.79 18.43
N GLY A 31 8.98 -7.98 18.84
CA GLY A 31 9.15 -6.55 19.11
C GLY A 31 8.87 -5.65 17.90
N TYR A 32 8.36 -6.18 16.78
CA TYR A 32 7.89 -5.33 15.69
C TYR A 32 6.76 -4.42 16.14
N GLN A 33 6.69 -3.25 15.54
CA GLN A 33 5.70 -2.23 15.89
C GLN A 33 4.62 -2.04 14.83
N VAL A 34 4.81 -2.63 13.66
CA VAL A 34 3.92 -2.55 12.51
C VAL A 34 3.97 -3.88 11.77
N LEU A 35 2.82 -4.29 11.25
CA LEU A 35 2.65 -5.47 10.43
C LEU A 35 2.27 -5.09 9.00
N GLY A 36 2.69 -5.89 8.04
CA GLY A 36 2.23 -5.84 6.66
C GLY A 36 1.82 -7.24 6.21
N THR A 37 0.74 -7.41 5.46
CA THR A 37 0.46 -8.72 4.86
C THR A 37 1.38 -8.97 3.66
N SER A 38 1.64 -10.25 3.40
CA SER A 38 2.24 -10.72 2.15
C SER A 38 1.18 -11.45 1.36
N SER A 39 0.71 -10.89 0.24
CA SER A 39 -0.27 -11.51 -0.66
C SER A 39 0.23 -12.86 -1.16
N ALA A 40 1.49 -12.94 -1.61
CA ALA A 40 2.11 -14.18 -2.06
C ALA A 40 2.12 -15.28 -0.99
N ALA A 41 2.41 -14.94 0.29
CA ALA A 41 2.40 -15.92 1.36
C ALA A 41 0.98 -16.34 1.76
N ILE A 42 0.00 -15.42 1.71
CA ILE A 42 -1.41 -15.76 1.90
C ILE A 42 -1.89 -16.67 0.78
N ALA A 43 -1.63 -16.32 -0.49
CA ALA A 43 -1.97 -17.14 -1.64
C ALA A 43 -1.39 -18.56 -1.51
N SER A 44 -0.10 -18.67 -1.23
CA SER A 44 0.54 -19.97 -1.00
C SER A 44 -0.08 -20.78 0.15
N THR A 45 -0.46 -20.10 1.26
CA THR A 45 -1.11 -20.77 2.40
C THR A 45 -2.49 -21.32 2.04
N LEU A 46 -3.20 -20.64 1.14
CA LEU A 46 -4.54 -21.01 0.67
C LEU A 46 -4.53 -21.91 -0.58
N GLY A 47 -3.34 -22.16 -1.17
CA GLY A 47 -3.19 -23.02 -2.36
C GLY A 47 -3.43 -22.31 -3.69
N TYR A 48 -3.30 -20.99 -3.73
CA TYR A 48 -3.42 -20.16 -4.93
C TYR A 48 -2.04 -19.73 -5.46
N ASP A 49 -2.00 -19.37 -6.73
CA ASP A 49 -0.85 -18.68 -7.32
C ASP A 49 -0.83 -17.20 -6.90
N ASP A 50 0.35 -16.58 -6.89
CA ASP A 50 0.51 -15.15 -6.64
C ASP A 50 -0.08 -14.32 -7.80
N GLY A 51 -0.65 -13.15 -7.49
CA GLY A 51 -1.17 -12.21 -8.49
C GLY A 51 -2.68 -12.28 -8.70
N GLN A 52 -3.46 -12.04 -7.64
CA GLN A 52 -4.93 -12.00 -7.64
C GLN A 52 -5.64 -13.36 -7.88
N GLY A 53 -4.94 -14.46 -7.67
CA GLY A 53 -5.58 -15.78 -7.67
C GLY A 53 -6.50 -15.98 -6.47
N VAL A 54 -6.25 -15.30 -5.35
CA VAL A 54 -7.05 -15.36 -4.13
C VAL A 54 -8.31 -14.49 -4.28
N PRO A 55 -9.52 -15.01 -4.02
CA PRO A 55 -10.71 -14.16 -3.96
C PRO A 55 -10.62 -13.13 -2.83
N PHE A 56 -11.13 -11.92 -3.03
CA PHE A 56 -11.09 -10.87 -2.00
C PHE A 56 -11.66 -11.30 -0.65
N ASP A 57 -12.74 -12.05 -0.64
CA ASP A 57 -13.37 -12.51 0.61
C ASP A 57 -12.47 -13.46 1.42
N GLU A 58 -11.61 -14.23 0.77
CA GLU A 58 -10.62 -15.08 1.46
C GLU A 58 -9.46 -14.24 2.01
N LEU A 59 -8.94 -13.28 1.24
CA LEU A 59 -7.99 -12.30 1.75
C LEU A 59 -8.58 -11.54 2.95
N PHE A 60 -9.81 -11.05 2.83
CA PHE A 60 -10.51 -10.33 3.90
C PHE A 60 -10.65 -11.19 5.17
N TYR A 61 -10.99 -12.47 5.01
CA TYR A 61 -11.02 -13.41 6.14
C TYR A 61 -9.64 -13.52 6.81
N MET A 62 -8.56 -13.72 6.05
CA MET A 62 -7.20 -13.79 6.60
C MET A 62 -6.82 -12.51 7.33
N VAL A 63 -7.12 -11.34 6.76
CA VAL A 63 -6.89 -10.04 7.40
C VAL A 63 -7.64 -9.93 8.72
N THR A 64 -8.90 -10.35 8.79
CA THR A 64 -9.69 -10.33 10.04
C THR A 64 -9.08 -11.22 11.11
N ARG A 65 -8.51 -12.39 10.74
CA ARG A 65 -7.81 -13.29 11.67
C ARG A 65 -6.52 -12.69 12.20
N ILE A 66 -5.73 -12.04 11.32
CA ILE A 66 -4.50 -11.32 11.70
C ILE A 66 -4.84 -10.17 12.66
N ARG A 67 -5.86 -9.37 12.35
CA ARG A 67 -6.32 -8.26 13.21
C ARG A 67 -6.80 -8.73 14.57
N ALA A 68 -7.49 -9.86 14.64
CA ALA A 68 -7.96 -10.44 15.91
C ALA A 68 -6.80 -10.97 16.78
N ALA A 69 -5.67 -11.33 16.17
CA ALA A 69 -4.51 -11.92 16.86
C ALA A 69 -3.47 -10.89 17.33
N SER A 70 -3.47 -9.67 16.77
CA SER A 70 -2.49 -8.62 17.08
C SER A 70 -3.14 -7.24 17.14
N SER A 71 -2.71 -6.44 18.13
CA SER A 71 -3.11 -5.03 18.27
C SER A 71 -2.25 -4.06 17.47
N LEU A 72 -1.19 -4.53 16.82
CA LEU A 72 -0.28 -3.69 16.03
C LEU A 72 -1.00 -3.11 14.80
N PRO A 73 -0.64 -1.89 14.35
CA PRO A 73 -1.10 -1.37 13.08
C PRO A 73 -0.77 -2.33 11.95
N LEU A 74 -1.74 -2.60 11.08
CA LEU A 74 -1.61 -3.50 9.94
C LEU A 74 -1.78 -2.74 8.64
N SER A 75 -0.84 -2.93 7.69
CA SER A 75 -0.98 -2.58 6.28
C SER A 75 -1.29 -3.84 5.49
N VAL A 76 -2.25 -3.77 4.57
CA VAL A 76 -2.68 -4.92 3.75
C VAL A 76 -2.16 -4.76 2.32
N ASP A 77 -1.53 -5.81 1.81
CA ASP A 77 -1.17 -5.90 0.40
C ASP A 77 -2.43 -6.25 -0.41
N MET A 78 -2.90 -5.30 -1.19
CA MET A 78 -4.14 -5.36 -1.95
C MET A 78 -3.90 -5.65 -3.44
N GLU A 79 -2.67 -5.95 -3.83
CA GLU A 79 -2.34 -6.15 -5.24
C GLU A 79 -2.93 -5.01 -6.11
N ALA A 80 -3.63 -5.32 -7.21
CA ALA A 80 -4.30 -4.30 -8.05
C ALA A 80 -5.67 -3.85 -7.49
N GLY A 81 -6.09 -4.27 -6.28
CA GLY A 81 -7.29 -3.80 -5.58
C GLY A 81 -8.48 -4.75 -5.58
N TYR A 82 -8.36 -5.91 -6.22
CA TYR A 82 -9.42 -6.94 -6.26
C TYR A 82 -10.76 -6.42 -6.81
N GLY A 83 -10.72 -5.55 -7.80
CA GLY A 83 -11.88 -4.98 -8.47
C GLY A 83 -11.56 -4.54 -9.89
N ASP A 84 -12.56 -4.53 -10.76
CA ASP A 84 -12.45 -4.10 -12.16
C ASP A 84 -12.72 -2.60 -12.33
N SER A 85 -13.30 -1.96 -11.32
CA SER A 85 -13.59 -0.52 -11.30
C SER A 85 -13.05 0.17 -10.05
N ALA A 86 -12.91 1.49 -10.11
CA ALA A 86 -12.49 2.30 -8.97
C ALA A 86 -13.48 2.20 -7.80
N GLU A 87 -14.76 2.06 -8.11
CA GLU A 87 -15.83 1.91 -7.14
C GLU A 87 -15.73 0.58 -6.38
N GLU A 88 -15.49 -0.53 -7.09
CA GLU A 88 -15.27 -1.85 -6.48
C GLU A 88 -14.01 -1.87 -5.60
N ILE A 89 -12.92 -1.26 -6.08
CA ILE A 89 -11.70 -1.12 -5.29
C ILE A 89 -11.97 -0.29 -4.02
N ALA A 90 -12.70 0.82 -4.13
CA ALA A 90 -13.07 1.64 -2.99
C ALA A 90 -13.94 0.87 -1.98
N ASP A 91 -14.88 0.03 -2.46
CA ASP A 91 -15.71 -0.82 -1.61
C ASP A 91 -14.87 -1.85 -0.84
N ASN A 92 -13.92 -2.49 -1.50
CA ASN A 92 -12.99 -3.42 -0.87
C ASN A 92 -12.14 -2.73 0.20
N LEU A 93 -11.61 -1.55 -0.09
CA LEU A 93 -10.83 -0.76 0.86
C LEU A 93 -11.67 -0.26 2.04
N ARG A 94 -12.94 0.10 1.81
CA ARG A 94 -13.90 0.45 2.86
C ARG A 94 -14.10 -0.72 3.83
N ARG A 95 -14.31 -1.92 3.30
CA ARG A 95 -14.46 -3.14 4.11
C ARG A 95 -13.22 -3.37 4.99
N LEU A 96 -12.01 -3.20 4.44
CA LEU A 96 -10.77 -3.29 5.22
C LEU A 96 -10.68 -2.21 6.29
N ALA A 97 -10.99 -0.96 5.96
CA ALA A 97 -10.96 0.16 6.91
C ALA A 97 -11.86 -0.10 8.12
N GLN A 98 -13.02 -0.71 7.92
CA GLN A 98 -13.97 -1.10 8.99
C GLN A 98 -13.38 -2.14 9.96
N THR A 99 -12.37 -2.90 9.56
CA THR A 99 -11.66 -3.83 10.47
C THR A 99 -10.57 -3.15 11.31
N GLY A 100 -10.31 -1.85 11.09
CA GLY A 100 -9.24 -1.11 11.74
C GLY A 100 -7.87 -1.33 11.12
N VAL A 101 -7.80 -1.73 9.84
CA VAL A 101 -6.57 -1.73 9.04
C VAL A 101 -6.07 -0.29 8.93
N ALA A 102 -4.76 -0.08 9.09
CA ALA A 102 -4.14 1.25 9.15
C ALA A 102 -3.70 1.77 7.77
N GLY A 103 -3.42 0.88 6.84
CA GLY A 103 -2.99 1.23 5.49
C GLY A 103 -3.08 0.06 4.53
N VAL A 104 -2.84 0.33 3.27
CA VAL A 104 -2.81 -0.67 2.20
C VAL A 104 -1.69 -0.37 1.22
N ASN A 105 -1.14 -1.43 0.60
CA ASN A 105 -0.41 -1.30 -0.66
C ASN A 105 -1.39 -1.57 -1.80
N LEU A 106 -1.41 -0.70 -2.79
CA LEU A 106 -2.17 -0.86 -4.02
C LEU A 106 -1.20 -0.71 -5.19
N GLU A 107 -1.13 -1.69 -6.10
CA GLU A 107 -0.12 -1.70 -7.16
C GLU A 107 -0.66 -1.28 -8.52
N ASP A 108 0.22 -0.64 -9.30
CA ASP A 108 -0.06 -0.16 -10.66
C ASP A 108 0.27 -1.20 -11.73
N SER A 109 0.27 -2.47 -11.35
CA SER A 109 0.49 -3.58 -12.25
C SER A 109 -0.52 -4.69 -12.02
N ARG A 110 -0.75 -5.50 -13.03
CA ARG A 110 -1.59 -6.69 -12.94
C ARG A 110 -1.04 -7.85 -13.77
N VAL A 111 -1.43 -9.05 -13.40
CA VAL A 111 -1.07 -10.25 -14.14
C VAL A 111 -2.14 -10.53 -15.21
N ILE A 112 -1.73 -10.44 -16.50
CA ILE A 112 -2.61 -10.72 -17.64
C ILE A 112 -2.02 -11.92 -18.39
N ASN A 113 -2.80 -12.99 -18.49
CA ASN A 113 -2.34 -14.24 -19.15
C ASN A 113 -1.01 -14.75 -18.59
N GLY A 114 -0.81 -14.67 -17.28
CA GLY A 114 0.41 -15.11 -16.60
C GLY A 114 1.61 -14.16 -16.72
N VAL A 115 1.44 -12.99 -17.33
CA VAL A 115 2.49 -11.97 -17.48
C VAL A 115 2.12 -10.72 -16.71
N ARG A 116 3.00 -10.28 -15.80
CA ARG A 116 2.82 -9.01 -15.08
C ARG A 116 3.13 -7.83 -15.99
N GLN A 117 2.25 -6.83 -15.99
CA GLN A 117 2.33 -5.66 -16.85
C GLN A 117 1.94 -4.41 -16.06
N LEU A 118 2.60 -3.28 -16.33
CA LEU A 118 2.20 -1.99 -15.79
C LEU A 118 0.90 -1.51 -16.44
N ASP A 119 0.00 -0.99 -15.64
CA ASP A 119 -1.15 -0.23 -16.12
C ASP A 119 -0.71 1.13 -16.71
N ASP A 120 -1.53 1.74 -17.56
CA ASP A 120 -1.33 3.12 -17.97
C ASP A 120 -1.37 4.04 -16.73
N ALA A 121 -0.33 4.86 -16.57
CA ALA A 121 -0.17 5.70 -15.39
C ALA A 121 -1.30 6.74 -15.23
N SER A 122 -1.87 7.21 -16.34
CA SER A 122 -2.96 8.21 -16.31
C SER A 122 -4.28 7.57 -15.91
N ASP A 123 -4.57 6.37 -16.43
CA ASP A 123 -5.76 5.61 -16.09
C ASP A 123 -5.72 5.15 -14.63
N PHE A 124 -4.59 4.61 -14.19
CA PHE A 124 -4.39 4.25 -12.78
C PHE A 124 -4.55 5.47 -11.86
N SER A 125 -3.95 6.62 -12.20
CA SER A 125 -4.08 7.86 -11.41
C SER A 125 -5.52 8.35 -11.32
N ARG A 126 -6.31 8.19 -12.39
CA ARG A 126 -7.73 8.58 -12.41
C ARG A 126 -8.54 7.71 -11.46
N ASN A 127 -8.35 6.39 -11.54
CA ASN A 127 -9.00 5.43 -10.65
C ASN A 127 -8.59 5.66 -9.19
N LEU A 128 -7.28 5.85 -8.93
CA LEU A 128 -6.77 6.15 -7.61
C LEU A 128 -7.41 7.42 -7.02
N ARG A 129 -7.58 8.48 -7.81
CA ARG A 129 -8.27 9.70 -7.36
C ARG A 129 -9.70 9.40 -6.93
N THR A 130 -10.46 8.65 -7.73
CA THR A 130 -11.82 8.25 -7.40
C THR A 130 -11.86 7.47 -6.08
N VAL A 131 -10.96 6.50 -5.91
CA VAL A 131 -10.81 5.73 -4.66
C VAL A 131 -10.53 6.66 -3.47
N CYS A 132 -9.54 7.56 -3.61
CA CYS A 132 -9.17 8.50 -2.53
C CYS A 132 -10.34 9.42 -2.15
N ASP A 133 -11.04 9.96 -3.14
CA ASP A 133 -12.15 10.90 -2.92
C ASP A 133 -13.34 10.19 -2.27
N THR A 134 -13.65 8.96 -2.67
CA THR A 134 -14.69 8.12 -2.06
C THR A 134 -14.38 7.85 -0.59
N LEU A 135 -13.19 7.34 -0.28
CA LEU A 135 -12.81 7.04 1.10
C LEU A 135 -12.84 8.29 2.00
N ARG A 136 -12.36 9.44 1.49
CA ARG A 136 -12.37 10.71 2.22
C ARG A 136 -13.78 11.23 2.47
N SER A 137 -14.66 11.14 1.46
CA SER A 137 -16.06 11.61 1.60
C SER A 137 -16.82 10.83 2.68
N GLU A 138 -16.40 9.59 2.91
CA GLU A 138 -16.97 8.69 3.92
C GLU A 138 -16.19 8.71 5.26
N ASN A 139 -15.20 9.60 5.40
CA ASN A 139 -14.35 9.75 6.58
C ASN A 139 -13.51 8.51 6.92
N TYR A 140 -13.16 7.68 5.95
CA TYR A 140 -12.19 6.62 6.16
C TYR A 140 -10.75 7.15 6.01
N SER A 141 -9.91 6.81 6.99
CA SER A 141 -8.50 7.18 7.01
C SER A 141 -7.65 5.91 6.85
N LEU A 142 -7.28 5.62 5.62
CA LEU A 142 -6.30 4.58 5.27
C LEU A 142 -5.06 5.25 4.71
N PHE A 143 -3.88 4.77 5.10
CA PHE A 143 -2.63 5.14 4.45
C PHE A 143 -2.51 4.41 3.11
N LEU A 144 -2.63 5.13 2.01
CA LEU A 144 -2.56 4.58 0.66
C LEU A 144 -1.12 4.61 0.16
N ASN A 145 -0.43 3.49 0.28
CA ASN A 145 0.93 3.29 -0.22
C ASN A 145 0.87 2.68 -1.61
N ILE A 146 1.18 3.44 -2.63
CA ILE A 146 1.06 2.96 -4.01
C ILE A 146 2.35 2.26 -4.42
N ARG A 147 2.24 1.00 -4.84
CA ARG A 147 3.34 0.24 -5.40
C ARG A 147 3.43 0.47 -6.90
N THR A 148 4.65 0.73 -7.39
CA THR A 148 4.93 0.75 -8.82
C THR A 148 6.01 -0.26 -9.17
N ASP A 149 5.74 -1.11 -10.13
CA ASP A 149 6.59 -2.24 -10.50
C ASP A 149 7.63 -1.93 -11.60
N THR A 150 7.95 -0.67 -11.81
CA THR A 150 8.89 -0.21 -12.83
C THR A 150 10.26 -0.90 -12.75
N TYR A 151 10.85 -1.01 -11.55
CA TYR A 151 12.11 -1.70 -11.33
C TYR A 151 11.96 -3.22 -11.35
N LEU A 152 10.88 -3.75 -10.79
CA LEU A 152 10.59 -5.19 -10.80
C LEU A 152 10.48 -5.73 -12.23
N LEU A 153 9.88 -4.97 -13.12
CA LEU A 153 9.68 -5.34 -14.52
C LEU A 153 10.87 -4.96 -15.42
N GLY A 154 11.92 -4.34 -14.88
CA GLY A 154 13.10 -3.95 -15.63
C GLY A 154 12.81 -2.91 -16.71
N HIS A 155 11.94 -1.94 -16.42
CA HIS A 155 11.64 -0.85 -17.36
C HIS A 155 12.93 -0.13 -17.79
N GLU A 156 13.10 0.18 -19.08
CA GLU A 156 14.33 0.76 -19.64
C GLU A 156 14.74 2.06 -18.90
N ASP A 157 13.76 2.95 -18.64
CA ASP A 157 13.94 4.19 -17.89
C ASP A 157 13.29 4.10 -16.51
N ALA A 158 13.55 3.02 -15.74
CA ALA A 158 12.85 2.71 -14.49
C ALA A 158 12.80 3.89 -13.51
N LEU A 159 13.91 4.61 -13.30
CA LEU A 159 13.93 5.76 -12.40
C LEU A 159 13.02 6.89 -12.86
N GLN A 160 13.11 7.29 -14.13
CA GLN A 160 12.32 8.40 -14.65
C GLN A 160 10.83 8.07 -14.63
N GLU A 161 10.48 6.84 -15.02
CA GLU A 161 9.10 6.36 -14.99
C GLU A 161 8.57 6.28 -13.55
N THR A 162 9.37 5.80 -12.59
CA THR A 162 9.02 5.79 -11.17
C THR A 162 8.72 7.20 -10.65
N ILE A 163 9.56 8.18 -10.99
CA ILE A 163 9.37 9.57 -10.58
C ILE A 163 8.07 10.13 -11.17
N LEU A 164 7.84 9.92 -12.46
CA LEU A 164 6.64 10.39 -13.15
C LEU A 164 5.37 9.79 -12.53
N ARG A 165 5.33 8.48 -12.34
CA ARG A 165 4.22 7.77 -11.71
C ARG A 165 4.01 8.23 -10.27
N GLY A 166 5.06 8.27 -9.47
CA GLY A 166 4.98 8.72 -8.07
C GLY A 166 4.43 10.15 -7.93
N GLN A 167 4.82 11.08 -8.78
CA GLN A 167 4.28 12.45 -8.80
C GLN A 167 2.78 12.46 -9.14
N ARG A 168 2.36 11.67 -10.14
CA ARG A 168 0.95 11.52 -10.52
C ARG A 168 0.11 10.91 -9.40
N TYR A 169 0.62 9.85 -8.76
CA TYR A 169 -0.08 9.15 -7.68
C TYR A 169 -0.22 10.03 -6.43
N LYS A 170 0.83 10.78 -6.08
CA LYS A 170 0.75 11.80 -5.03
C LYS A 170 -0.31 12.85 -5.35
N ALA A 171 -0.35 13.38 -6.57
CA ALA A 171 -1.37 14.33 -7.00
C ALA A 171 -2.79 13.73 -7.02
N ALA A 172 -2.91 12.41 -7.19
CA ALA A 172 -4.18 11.68 -7.08
C ALA A 172 -4.61 11.41 -5.64
N GLY A 173 -3.70 11.55 -4.65
CA GLY A 173 -4.04 11.43 -3.23
C GLY A 173 -3.33 10.30 -2.49
N ALA A 174 -2.34 9.65 -3.10
CA ALA A 174 -1.48 8.69 -2.41
C ALA A 174 -0.72 9.32 -1.24
N ASP A 175 -0.50 8.54 -0.19
CA ASP A 175 0.26 8.93 1.00
C ASP A 175 1.72 8.46 0.94
N GLY A 176 2.02 7.42 0.17
CA GLY A 176 3.36 6.85 0.02
C GLY A 176 3.58 6.20 -1.35
N LEU A 177 4.85 5.85 -1.61
CA LEU A 177 5.27 5.09 -2.79
C LEU A 177 6.14 3.92 -2.36
N PHE A 178 5.81 2.73 -2.86
CA PHE A 178 6.59 1.52 -2.70
C PHE A 178 7.15 1.08 -4.06
N VAL A 179 8.46 0.85 -4.12
CA VAL A 179 9.15 0.49 -5.35
C VAL A 179 9.94 -0.80 -5.10
N PRO A 180 9.39 -1.97 -5.41
CA PRO A 180 10.11 -3.23 -5.26
C PRO A 180 11.35 -3.26 -6.16
N CYS A 181 12.39 -3.98 -5.71
CA CYS A 181 13.67 -4.13 -6.42
C CYS A 181 14.50 -2.84 -6.59
N LEU A 182 14.09 -1.73 -6.00
CA LEU A 182 14.90 -0.51 -5.99
C LEU A 182 16.01 -0.64 -4.93
N THR A 183 17.27 -0.80 -5.37
CA THR A 183 18.43 -1.02 -4.51
C THR A 183 19.50 0.08 -4.58
N SER A 184 19.44 0.94 -5.59
CA SER A 184 20.39 2.05 -5.77
C SER A 184 20.13 3.15 -4.73
N GLU A 185 21.11 3.45 -3.87
CA GLU A 185 21.02 4.54 -2.88
C GLU A 185 20.69 5.90 -3.51
N LYS A 186 21.26 6.17 -4.68
CA LYS A 186 21.01 7.40 -5.44
C LYS A 186 19.53 7.47 -5.83
N ASP A 187 18.99 6.41 -6.38
CA ASP A 187 17.61 6.37 -6.88
C ASP A 187 16.61 6.37 -5.73
N ILE A 188 16.91 5.66 -4.63
CA ILE A 188 16.16 5.75 -3.37
C ILE A 188 16.09 7.19 -2.87
N SER A 189 17.21 7.90 -2.87
CA SER A 189 17.26 9.30 -2.44
C SER A 189 16.41 10.22 -3.31
N LEU A 190 16.39 10.00 -4.62
CA LEU A 190 15.61 10.78 -5.57
C LEU A 190 14.10 10.48 -5.45
N THR A 191 13.71 9.22 -5.39
CA THR A 191 12.31 8.82 -5.25
C THR A 191 11.72 9.25 -3.91
N ARG A 192 12.50 9.23 -2.83
CA ARG A 192 12.08 9.68 -1.50
C ARG A 192 11.63 11.15 -1.49
N LEU A 193 12.16 12.00 -2.38
CA LEU A 193 11.81 13.42 -2.45
C LEU A 193 10.35 13.62 -2.90
N ILE A 194 9.75 12.67 -3.61
CA ILE A 194 8.38 12.80 -4.10
C ILE A 194 7.41 13.03 -2.94
N PHE A 195 7.55 12.30 -1.84
CA PHE A 195 6.61 12.35 -0.70
C PHE A 195 7.10 13.20 0.49
N ARG A 196 8.39 13.56 0.56
CA ARG A 196 8.92 14.40 1.65
C ARG A 196 8.41 15.84 1.67
N SER A 197 7.97 16.40 0.56
CA SER A 197 7.56 17.81 0.47
C SER A 197 6.16 18.13 1.04
N CYS A 198 5.44 17.15 1.59
CA CYS A 198 4.09 17.36 2.16
C CYS A 198 4.07 17.75 3.64
N SER A 199 5.18 17.66 4.38
CA SER A 199 5.18 17.85 5.84
C SER A 199 5.33 19.29 6.33
N SER A 200 5.51 20.29 5.44
CA SER A 200 5.78 21.67 5.89
C SER A 200 4.64 22.68 5.72
N SER A 201 3.54 22.36 5.05
CA SER A 201 2.48 23.35 4.81
C SER A 201 1.17 23.16 5.59
N SER A 202 0.91 21.97 6.16
CA SER A 202 -0.33 21.71 6.90
C SER A 202 -0.21 21.88 8.42
N PHE A 203 1.01 21.98 8.97
CA PHE A 203 1.21 22.06 10.43
C PHE A 203 1.37 23.51 10.98
N LYS A 204 1.23 24.54 10.13
CA LYS A 204 1.39 25.96 10.57
C LYS A 204 0.08 26.72 10.78
N ARG A 205 -1.06 26.05 10.93
CA ARG A 205 -2.35 26.76 11.14
C ARG A 205 -3.16 26.35 12.37
N THR A 206 -2.55 25.94 13.46
CA THR A 206 -3.32 25.84 14.73
C THR A 206 -2.42 26.08 15.94
N LEU A 207 -1.73 27.20 15.98
CA LEU A 207 -1.14 27.75 17.20
C LEU A 207 -1.13 29.28 17.11
N THR A 208 -2.32 29.88 17.14
CA THR A 208 -2.57 31.25 17.62
C THR A 208 -4.08 31.43 17.75
N GLN A 209 -4.62 31.09 18.90
CA GLN A 209 -5.57 31.89 19.71
C GLN A 209 -5.80 31.15 21.00
#